data_606217b1d2ec3b860361a3013371b43a
#
_entry.id   606217b1d2ec3b860361a3013371b43a
#
_cell.length_a   1.000
_cell.length_b   1.000
_cell.length_c   1.000
_cell.angle_alpha   90.00
_cell.angle_beta   90.00
_cell.angle_gamma   90.00
#
_symmetry.space_group_name_H-M   'P 1'
#
loop_
_entity.id
_entity.type
_entity.pdbx_description
1 polymer ?
#
loop_
_entity_poly.entity_id
_entity_poly.type
_entity_poly.pdbx_seq_one_letter_code
_entity_poly.pdbx_strand_id
1 'polypeptide(L)'
;MTDEDKEIALWVSDKMPQLVKDLTRICRIPSVAVVPEDKKPPYGPECVRVLDEMLQIGKEYGLDTKNFDSCVGRIRYGDGEKSIGIWSHLDVVPVGGYWEHDPFEPVVEQGYMIARGCQDNKSSAVMALYVLLYMKEHKIKLPYSLDAYMGTSEEVGMFDIDHFVAHYPCPELSLVPDSGFPVCCGERGSFNGELTANESVSERLISLSCDCGLYSVPNIAEAVVMDAPRIKELISSRKSSVTVEQMQTENGKRAWKLTAHGITAHGASPKAGSNALTILCEAICRYELASENDCKVLSWIISINKDCHGTPLGVFFEDDISGPIVLTVTQGWIKDGHLVFGFLSKYPAGCKEDLAVIAEKKANENGFSLNKKYKANIV
;
A
#
# COMPACT_ATOMS: atom_id res chain seq x y z
N MET A 1 -2.16 -10.38 -35.26
CA MET A 1 -0.90 -10.92 -34.70
C MET A 1 0.05 -11.11 -35.87
N THR A 2 1.16 -10.39 -35.88
CA THR A 2 2.21 -10.49 -36.91
C THR A 2 2.97 -11.81 -36.76
N ASP A 3 3.84 -12.16 -37.71
CA ASP A 3 4.67 -13.37 -37.57
C ASP A 3 5.72 -13.19 -36.46
N GLU A 4 6.20 -11.98 -36.23
CA GLU A 4 7.06 -11.62 -35.10
C GLU A 4 6.33 -11.81 -33.76
N ASP A 5 5.07 -11.39 -33.63
CA ASP A 5 4.27 -11.64 -32.41
C ASP A 5 4.14 -13.13 -32.09
N LYS A 6 4.01 -13.97 -33.12
CA LYS A 6 3.93 -15.44 -32.95
C LYS A 6 5.26 -16.03 -32.50
N GLU A 7 6.37 -15.55 -33.05
CA GLU A 7 7.72 -15.97 -32.66
C GLU A 7 7.99 -15.63 -31.20
N ILE A 8 7.70 -14.38 -30.76
CA ILE A 8 7.81 -13.94 -29.38
C ILE A 8 6.93 -14.81 -28.46
N ALA A 9 5.67 -15.06 -28.84
CA ALA A 9 4.76 -15.86 -28.04
C ALA A 9 5.24 -17.31 -27.84
N LEU A 10 5.81 -17.92 -28.89
CA LEU A 10 6.40 -19.27 -28.83
C LEU A 10 7.64 -19.28 -27.92
N TRP A 11 8.52 -18.30 -28.06
CA TRP A 11 9.70 -18.17 -27.21
C TRP A 11 9.31 -17.99 -25.73
N VAL A 12 8.34 -17.10 -25.43
CA VAL A 12 7.83 -16.90 -24.07
C VAL A 12 7.27 -18.20 -23.52
N SER A 13 6.46 -18.94 -24.31
CA SER A 13 5.89 -20.23 -23.90
C SER A 13 6.98 -21.25 -23.55
N ASP A 14 8.05 -21.33 -24.33
CA ASP A 14 9.19 -22.22 -24.10
C ASP A 14 9.96 -21.83 -22.81
N LYS A 15 10.12 -20.54 -22.56
CA LYS A 15 10.84 -20.02 -21.39
C LYS A 15 10.00 -19.99 -20.10
N MET A 16 8.68 -20.12 -20.18
CA MET A 16 7.78 -19.99 -19.02
C MET A 16 8.19 -20.86 -17.81
N PRO A 17 8.55 -22.15 -17.96
CA PRO A 17 8.97 -22.97 -16.84
C PRO A 17 10.21 -22.43 -16.11
N GLN A 18 11.15 -21.83 -16.85
CA GLN A 18 12.36 -21.25 -16.27
C GLN A 18 12.07 -19.90 -15.63
N LEU A 19 11.22 -19.08 -16.26
CA LEU A 19 10.76 -17.80 -15.70
C LEU A 19 10.09 -18.01 -14.33
N VAL A 20 9.20 -19.01 -14.23
CA VAL A 20 8.53 -19.35 -12.96
C VAL A 20 9.56 -19.80 -11.90
N LYS A 21 10.61 -20.52 -12.27
CA LYS A 21 11.68 -20.90 -11.34
C LYS A 21 12.45 -19.67 -10.83
N ASP A 22 12.81 -18.76 -11.72
CA ASP A 22 13.54 -17.54 -11.36
C ASP A 22 12.70 -16.63 -10.48
N LEU A 23 11.40 -16.47 -10.81
CA LEU A 23 10.46 -15.74 -9.97
C LEU A 23 10.30 -16.40 -8.60
N THR A 24 10.23 -17.75 -8.54
CA THR A 24 10.17 -18.49 -7.28
C THR A 24 11.38 -18.19 -6.40
N ARG A 25 12.60 -18.13 -6.96
CA ARG A 25 13.83 -17.84 -6.21
C ARG A 25 13.74 -16.51 -5.47
N ILE A 26 13.29 -15.44 -6.15
CA ILE A 26 13.22 -14.11 -5.54
C ILE A 26 11.98 -13.93 -4.66
N CYS A 27 10.85 -14.60 -4.93
CA CYS A 27 9.66 -14.54 -4.09
C CYS A 27 9.84 -15.26 -2.74
N ARG A 28 10.73 -16.22 -2.64
CA ARG A 28 11.11 -16.87 -1.37
C ARG A 28 11.86 -15.98 -0.39
N ILE A 29 12.29 -14.82 -0.84
CA ILE A 29 13.01 -13.87 0.01
C ILE A 29 12.00 -12.86 0.57
N PRO A 30 11.81 -12.79 1.91
CA PRO A 30 10.82 -11.90 2.54
C PRO A 30 11.35 -10.45 2.62
N SER A 31 11.52 -9.83 1.48
CA SER A 31 12.14 -8.51 1.30
C SER A 31 11.26 -7.34 1.74
N VAL A 32 10.77 -7.39 2.97
CA VAL A 32 10.07 -6.25 3.58
C VAL A 32 11.11 -5.19 3.92
N ALA A 33 10.96 -4.01 3.33
CA ALA A 33 11.92 -2.93 3.50
C ALA A 33 11.88 -2.35 4.92
N VAL A 34 13.07 -2.04 5.45
CA VAL A 34 13.26 -1.37 6.74
C VAL A 34 14.04 -0.09 6.49
N VAL A 35 13.40 1.06 6.67
CA VAL A 35 14.00 2.36 6.42
C VAL A 35 14.80 2.79 7.65
N PRO A 36 16.13 3.04 7.52
CA PRO A 36 16.93 3.62 8.59
C PRO A 36 16.50 5.06 8.93
N GLU A 37 16.83 5.54 10.14
CA GLU A 37 16.48 6.90 10.59
C GLU A 37 17.03 8.00 9.66
N ASP A 38 18.24 7.79 9.11
CA ASP A 38 18.88 8.70 8.16
C ASP A 38 18.41 8.52 6.72
N LYS A 39 17.49 7.59 6.47
CA LYS A 39 16.91 7.24 5.15
C LYS A 39 17.93 6.82 4.09
N LYS A 40 19.14 6.42 4.50
CA LYS A 40 20.18 5.96 3.58
C LYS A 40 20.18 4.45 3.40
N PRO A 41 20.62 3.95 2.23
CA PRO A 41 20.74 2.51 2.00
C PRO A 41 21.76 1.85 2.95
N PRO A 42 21.65 0.53 3.16
CA PRO A 42 20.65 -0.38 2.62
C PRO A 42 19.33 -0.37 3.40
N TYR A 43 18.25 -0.83 2.77
CA TYR A 43 16.90 -0.85 3.35
C TYR A 43 16.52 -2.20 3.96
N GLY A 44 17.44 -2.79 4.66
CA GLY A 44 17.29 -4.05 5.39
C GLY A 44 17.99 -5.25 4.73
N PRO A 45 18.32 -6.28 5.53
CA PRO A 45 19.13 -7.41 5.05
C PRO A 45 18.44 -8.25 3.98
N GLU A 46 17.12 -8.43 4.05
CA GLU A 46 16.38 -9.20 3.06
C GLU A 46 16.23 -8.44 1.73
N CYS A 47 16.22 -7.11 1.75
CA CYS A 47 16.27 -6.29 0.56
C CYS A 47 17.64 -6.39 -0.14
N VAL A 48 18.72 -6.42 0.62
CA VAL A 48 20.07 -6.70 0.05
C VAL A 48 20.11 -8.10 -0.54
N ARG A 49 19.59 -9.10 0.17
CA ARG A 49 19.60 -10.50 -0.28
C ARG A 49 18.80 -10.71 -1.57
N VAL A 50 17.61 -10.13 -1.70
CA VAL A 50 16.81 -10.25 -2.93
C VAL A 50 17.45 -9.54 -4.10
N LEU A 51 18.11 -8.40 -3.86
CA LEU A 51 18.85 -7.68 -4.88
C LEU A 51 20.04 -8.48 -5.39
N ASP A 52 20.85 -9.05 -4.49
CA ASP A 52 21.99 -9.89 -4.83
C ASP A 52 21.56 -11.15 -5.58
N GLU A 53 20.45 -11.78 -5.17
CA GLU A 53 19.88 -12.95 -5.86
C GLU A 53 19.44 -12.60 -7.29
N MET A 54 18.76 -11.47 -7.49
CA MET A 54 18.31 -11.04 -8.81
C MET A 54 19.52 -10.72 -9.73
N LEU A 55 20.53 -10.05 -9.20
CA LEU A 55 21.78 -9.79 -9.93
C LEU A 55 22.54 -11.09 -10.25
N GLN A 56 22.51 -12.08 -9.35
CA GLN A 56 23.09 -13.40 -9.57
C GLN A 56 22.40 -14.14 -10.72
N ILE A 57 21.06 -14.10 -10.79
CA ILE A 57 20.28 -14.64 -11.91
C ILE A 57 20.74 -13.99 -13.24
N GLY A 58 20.87 -12.66 -13.27
CA GLY A 58 21.39 -11.95 -14.44
C GLY A 58 22.77 -12.41 -14.88
N LYS A 59 23.70 -12.66 -13.93
CA LYS A 59 25.03 -13.22 -14.20
C LYS A 59 24.99 -14.63 -14.76
N GLU A 60 24.11 -15.48 -14.22
CA GLU A 60 23.93 -16.86 -14.70
C GLU A 60 23.50 -16.90 -16.17
N TYR A 61 22.74 -15.91 -16.63
CA TYR A 61 22.38 -15.71 -18.02
C TYR A 61 23.47 -14.97 -18.84
N GLY A 62 24.61 -14.64 -18.22
CA GLY A 62 25.75 -13.98 -18.88
C GLY A 62 25.46 -12.55 -19.33
N LEU A 63 24.62 -11.82 -18.56
CA LEU A 63 24.37 -10.39 -18.73
C LEU A 63 25.28 -9.58 -17.80
N ASP A 64 25.55 -8.32 -18.17
CA ASP A 64 26.27 -7.38 -17.31
C ASP A 64 25.39 -6.96 -16.14
N THR A 65 25.95 -6.98 -14.92
CA THR A 65 25.22 -6.64 -13.70
C THR A 65 25.98 -5.64 -12.86
N LYS A 66 25.27 -4.73 -12.22
CA LYS A 66 25.84 -3.74 -11.31
C LYS A 66 24.95 -3.55 -10.09
N ASN A 67 25.57 -3.52 -8.91
CA ASN A 67 24.93 -3.14 -7.64
C ASN A 67 25.32 -1.69 -7.33
N PHE A 68 24.33 -0.85 -7.03
CA PHE A 68 24.48 0.54 -6.61
C PHE A 68 24.12 0.63 -5.13
N ASP A 69 25.12 0.70 -4.28
CA ASP A 69 25.03 0.92 -2.83
C ASP A 69 24.05 -0.01 -2.10
N SER A 70 23.84 -1.23 -2.61
CA SER A 70 22.92 -2.23 -2.07
C SER A 70 21.47 -1.75 -1.99
N CYS A 71 21.04 -0.83 -2.85
CA CYS A 71 19.67 -0.33 -2.90
C CYS A 71 19.07 -0.36 -4.30
N VAL A 72 19.86 -0.23 -5.36
CA VAL A 72 19.40 -0.39 -6.74
C VAL A 72 20.34 -1.35 -7.46
N GLY A 73 19.78 -2.30 -8.20
CA GLY A 73 20.50 -3.17 -9.12
C GLY A 73 20.24 -2.81 -10.57
N ARG A 74 21.20 -3.15 -11.45
CA ARG A 74 21.04 -3.06 -12.90
C ARG A 74 21.51 -4.34 -13.56
N ILE A 75 20.73 -4.83 -14.50
CA ILE A 75 21.11 -5.87 -15.47
C ILE A 75 21.04 -5.23 -16.85
N ARG A 76 22.08 -5.37 -17.66
CA ARG A 76 22.24 -4.66 -18.94
C ARG A 76 22.40 -5.60 -20.12
N TYR A 77 21.77 -5.22 -21.24
CA TYR A 77 22.02 -5.74 -22.57
C TYR A 77 22.38 -4.59 -23.54
N GLY A 78 23.42 -4.81 -24.35
CA GLY A 78 23.94 -3.82 -25.30
C GLY A 78 24.99 -2.91 -24.69
N ASP A 79 25.71 -2.19 -25.57
CA ASP A 79 26.87 -1.35 -25.27
C ASP A 79 26.71 0.12 -25.70
N GLY A 80 25.48 0.52 -26.05
CA GLY A 80 25.17 1.90 -26.41
C GLY A 80 25.40 2.88 -25.25
N GLU A 81 25.90 4.09 -25.58
CA GLU A 81 26.13 5.15 -24.60
C GLU A 81 24.82 5.62 -23.94
N LYS A 82 23.76 5.69 -24.74
CA LYS A 82 22.41 6.00 -24.27
C LYS A 82 21.73 4.74 -23.76
N SER A 83 20.87 4.88 -22.76
CA SER A 83 20.15 3.74 -22.20
C SER A 83 18.64 3.99 -22.09
N ILE A 84 17.90 2.90 -22.25
CA ILE A 84 16.48 2.82 -21.88
C ILE A 84 16.41 1.93 -20.65
N GLY A 85 15.80 2.45 -19.57
CA GLY A 85 15.62 1.74 -18.32
C GLY A 85 14.23 1.12 -18.21
N ILE A 86 14.15 -0.14 -17.77
CA ILE A 86 12.93 -0.79 -17.31
C ILE A 86 13.05 -0.90 -15.79
N TRP A 87 12.23 -0.16 -15.04
CA TRP A 87 12.33 -0.05 -13.60
C TRP A 87 11.27 -0.91 -12.91
N SER A 88 11.68 -1.60 -11.87
CA SER A 88 10.82 -2.40 -11.00
C SER A 88 11.35 -2.33 -9.57
N HIS A 89 10.61 -2.88 -8.60
CA HIS A 89 11.09 -3.01 -7.24
C HIS A 89 11.06 -4.46 -6.75
N LEU A 90 11.90 -4.76 -5.77
CA LEU A 90 12.08 -6.08 -5.16
C LEU A 90 11.62 -6.13 -3.71
N ASP A 91 11.43 -4.97 -3.08
CA ASP A 91 10.81 -4.92 -1.76
C ASP A 91 9.30 -5.22 -1.84
N VAL A 92 8.73 -5.56 -0.72
CA VAL A 92 7.32 -5.93 -0.60
C VAL A 92 6.72 -5.38 0.68
N VAL A 93 5.42 -5.10 0.67
CA VAL A 93 4.68 -4.76 1.90
C VAL A 93 4.68 -5.93 2.90
N PRO A 94 4.52 -5.67 4.21
CA PRO A 94 4.31 -6.70 5.21
C PRO A 94 3.18 -7.66 4.82
N VAL A 95 3.28 -8.90 5.30
CA VAL A 95 2.37 -9.98 4.92
C VAL A 95 0.91 -9.62 5.17
N GLY A 96 0.55 -9.20 6.36
CA GLY A 96 -0.82 -8.82 6.76
C GLY A 96 -1.90 -9.85 6.43
N GLY A 97 -3.02 -9.84 7.15
CA GLY A 97 -4.19 -10.65 6.83
C GLY A 97 -3.99 -12.18 6.93
N TYR A 98 -4.98 -12.92 6.38
CA TYR A 98 -4.95 -14.38 6.28
C TYR A 98 -4.39 -14.82 4.93
N TRP A 99 -3.54 -15.82 4.94
CA TRP A 99 -3.01 -16.50 3.77
C TRP A 99 -3.32 -18.00 3.87
N GLU A 100 -3.76 -18.60 2.78
CA GLU A 100 -4.01 -20.04 2.70
C GLU A 100 -2.70 -20.84 2.64
N HIS A 101 -1.67 -20.26 1.99
CA HIS A 101 -0.31 -20.79 1.89
C HIS A 101 0.67 -19.82 2.55
N ASP A 102 1.87 -20.28 2.86
CA ASP A 102 2.95 -19.39 3.31
C ASP A 102 3.23 -18.34 2.19
N PRO A 103 3.12 -17.04 2.49
CA PRO A 103 3.28 -15.99 1.49
C PRO A 103 4.66 -15.94 0.84
N PHE A 104 5.69 -16.56 1.44
CA PHE A 104 7.05 -16.62 0.90
C PHE A 104 7.45 -18.04 0.42
N GLU A 105 6.52 -18.98 0.37
CA GLU A 105 6.67 -20.25 -0.35
C GLU A 105 5.73 -20.28 -1.56
N PRO A 106 6.19 -19.81 -2.75
CA PRO A 106 5.35 -19.68 -3.92
C PRO A 106 4.73 -20.99 -4.37
N VAL A 107 3.42 -21.00 -4.59
CA VAL A 107 2.68 -22.13 -5.14
C VAL A 107 2.12 -21.77 -6.51
N VAL A 108 2.04 -22.76 -7.39
CA VAL A 108 1.42 -22.61 -8.72
C VAL A 108 0.18 -23.50 -8.76
N GLU A 109 -0.99 -22.88 -8.79
CA GLU A 109 -2.28 -23.56 -8.81
C GLU A 109 -3.18 -22.99 -9.90
N GLN A 110 -3.82 -23.87 -10.66
CA GLN A 110 -4.76 -23.49 -11.72
C GLN A 110 -4.21 -22.46 -12.72
N GLY A 111 -2.89 -22.45 -12.95
CA GLY A 111 -2.23 -21.50 -13.85
C GLY A 111 -1.88 -20.16 -13.22
N TYR A 112 -2.10 -19.98 -11.93
CA TYR A 112 -1.72 -18.78 -11.16
C TYR A 112 -0.56 -19.09 -10.22
N MET A 113 0.36 -18.15 -10.09
CA MET A 113 1.38 -18.18 -9.05
C MET A 113 0.91 -17.32 -7.86
N ILE A 114 0.91 -17.91 -6.67
CA ILE A 114 0.42 -17.30 -5.44
C ILE A 114 1.60 -17.13 -4.49
N ALA A 115 2.01 -15.89 -4.24
CA ALA A 115 3.01 -15.51 -3.25
C ALA A 115 2.99 -13.98 -3.02
N ARG A 116 3.54 -13.50 -1.91
CA ARG A 116 3.82 -12.07 -1.71
C ARG A 116 4.89 -11.61 -2.71
N GLY A 117 4.62 -10.50 -3.43
CA GLY A 117 5.53 -9.92 -4.41
C GLY A 117 5.52 -10.59 -5.79
N CYS A 118 4.76 -11.70 -5.99
CA CYS A 118 4.72 -12.35 -7.31
C CYS A 118 4.02 -11.49 -8.39
N GLN A 119 3.16 -10.54 -8.01
CA GLN A 119 2.54 -9.58 -8.92
C GLN A 119 3.17 -8.19 -8.75
N ASP A 120 3.30 -7.73 -7.53
CA ASP A 120 3.78 -6.43 -7.11
C ASP A 120 5.10 -6.59 -6.31
N ASN A 121 6.29 -6.38 -6.91
CA ASN A 121 6.54 -6.11 -8.32
C ASN A 121 7.64 -7.04 -8.88
N LYS A 122 8.00 -8.13 -8.15
CA LYS A 122 9.08 -9.07 -8.52
C LYS A 122 8.89 -9.73 -9.89
N SER A 123 7.63 -9.93 -10.32
CA SER A 123 7.36 -10.45 -11.66
C SER A 123 7.83 -9.49 -12.75
N SER A 124 7.63 -8.19 -12.58
CA SER A 124 8.09 -7.18 -13.52
C SER A 124 9.62 -7.16 -13.62
N ALA A 125 10.33 -7.36 -12.49
CA ALA A 125 11.79 -7.48 -12.50
C ALA A 125 12.26 -8.70 -13.31
N VAL A 126 11.64 -9.85 -13.12
CA VAL A 126 11.96 -11.06 -13.89
C VAL A 126 11.55 -10.90 -15.34
N MET A 127 10.37 -10.34 -15.64
CA MET A 127 9.96 -10.09 -17.02
C MET A 127 10.91 -9.14 -17.75
N ALA A 128 11.38 -8.07 -17.08
CA ALA A 128 12.41 -7.19 -17.64
C ALA A 128 13.70 -7.95 -17.99
N LEU A 129 14.17 -8.82 -17.10
CA LEU A 129 15.30 -9.72 -17.39
C LEU A 129 15.04 -10.58 -18.64
N TYR A 130 13.84 -11.13 -18.78
CA TYR A 130 13.51 -11.99 -19.93
C TYR A 130 13.38 -11.20 -21.24
N VAL A 131 13.03 -9.91 -21.19
CA VAL A 131 13.17 -9.02 -22.36
C VAL A 131 14.64 -8.90 -22.79
N LEU A 132 15.56 -8.70 -21.85
CA LEU A 132 17.00 -8.66 -22.16
C LEU A 132 17.51 -10.00 -22.70
N LEU A 133 17.02 -11.12 -22.18
CA LEU A 133 17.35 -12.46 -22.66
C LEU A 133 16.88 -12.70 -24.08
N TYR A 134 15.65 -12.28 -24.40
CA TYR A 134 15.14 -12.37 -25.76
C TYR A 134 16.05 -11.62 -26.73
N MET A 135 16.40 -10.38 -26.42
CA MET A 135 17.32 -9.57 -27.23
C MET A 135 18.68 -10.25 -27.40
N LYS A 136 19.20 -10.85 -26.35
CA LYS A 136 20.50 -11.55 -26.36
C LYS A 136 20.48 -12.83 -27.21
N GLU A 137 19.47 -13.70 -27.00
CA GLU A 137 19.36 -14.98 -27.72
C GLU A 137 19.16 -14.78 -29.22
N HIS A 138 18.38 -13.76 -29.60
CA HIS A 138 18.12 -13.41 -31.00
C HIS A 138 19.17 -12.45 -31.58
N LYS A 139 20.21 -12.08 -30.80
CA LYS A 139 21.30 -11.19 -31.20
C LYS A 139 20.82 -9.87 -31.80
N ILE A 140 19.72 -9.32 -31.24
CA ILE A 140 19.15 -8.07 -31.71
C ILE A 140 20.08 -6.92 -31.33
N LYS A 141 20.57 -6.20 -32.31
CA LYS A 141 21.44 -5.04 -32.10
C LYS A 141 20.61 -3.79 -31.93
N LEU A 142 20.83 -3.09 -30.82
CA LEU A 142 20.20 -1.82 -30.51
C LEU A 142 21.22 -0.69 -30.58
N PRO A 143 20.81 0.52 -31.00
CA PRO A 143 21.69 1.71 -30.99
C PRO A 143 21.87 2.28 -29.58
N TYR A 144 21.28 1.67 -28.57
CA TYR A 144 21.28 2.04 -27.14
C TYR A 144 21.41 0.77 -26.30
N SER A 145 21.75 0.93 -25.05
CA SER A 145 21.67 -0.18 -24.09
C SER A 145 20.26 -0.28 -23.51
N LEU A 146 19.83 -1.49 -23.19
CA LEU A 146 18.59 -1.78 -22.48
C LEU A 146 18.95 -2.27 -21.07
N ASP A 147 18.43 -1.60 -20.08
CA ASP A 147 18.74 -1.82 -18.67
C ASP A 147 17.51 -2.21 -17.88
N ALA A 148 17.54 -3.33 -17.18
CA ALA A 148 16.57 -3.64 -16.14
C ALA A 148 17.12 -3.12 -14.81
N TYR A 149 16.42 -2.15 -14.21
CA TYR A 149 16.70 -1.60 -12.89
C TYR A 149 15.73 -2.17 -11.85
N MET A 150 16.23 -2.45 -10.67
CA MET A 150 15.46 -2.97 -9.54
C MET A 150 15.79 -2.20 -8.27
N GLY A 151 14.77 -1.53 -7.71
CA GLY A 151 14.82 -0.84 -6.43
C GLY A 151 14.50 -1.75 -5.25
N THR A 152 14.69 -1.24 -4.03
CA THR A 152 14.48 -2.00 -2.77
C THR A 152 13.79 -1.19 -1.67
N SER A 153 13.13 -0.07 -1.98
CA SER A 153 12.37 0.72 -1.01
C SER A 153 11.17 1.47 -1.61
N GLU A 154 10.56 0.93 -2.66
CA GLU A 154 9.40 1.53 -3.32
C GLU A 154 8.23 1.65 -2.34
N GLU A 155 7.87 0.54 -1.68
CA GLU A 155 6.72 0.38 -0.78
C GLU A 155 6.80 1.23 0.51
N VAL A 156 7.95 1.81 0.77
CA VAL A 156 8.21 2.62 1.97
C VAL A 156 8.57 4.07 1.65
N GLY A 157 8.52 4.49 0.38
CA GLY A 157 8.64 5.88 -0.03
C GLY A 157 9.79 6.19 -0.99
N MET A 158 10.26 5.23 -1.79
CA MET A 158 11.22 5.41 -2.91
C MET A 158 12.56 6.05 -2.51
N PHE A 159 13.06 5.81 -1.30
CA PHE A 159 14.33 6.37 -0.83
C PHE A 159 15.55 5.86 -1.62
N ASP A 160 15.45 4.67 -2.21
CA ASP A 160 16.42 4.10 -3.13
C ASP A 160 16.52 4.89 -4.43
N ILE A 161 15.40 5.32 -4.98
CA ILE A 161 15.34 6.16 -6.18
C ILE A 161 15.89 7.55 -5.88
N ASP A 162 15.50 8.17 -4.76
CA ASP A 162 16.05 9.45 -4.31
C ASP A 162 17.59 9.36 -4.19
N HIS A 163 18.08 8.29 -3.56
CA HIS A 163 19.52 8.04 -3.45
C HIS A 163 20.18 7.85 -4.82
N PHE A 164 19.59 7.02 -5.68
CA PHE A 164 20.14 6.73 -7.01
C PHE A 164 20.24 8.00 -7.87
N VAL A 165 19.18 8.77 -7.97
CA VAL A 165 19.14 10.00 -8.78
C VAL A 165 20.14 11.07 -8.29
N ALA A 166 20.39 11.11 -6.97
CA ALA A 166 21.36 12.03 -6.40
C ALA A 166 22.83 11.67 -6.72
N HIS A 167 23.15 10.39 -6.98
CA HIS A 167 24.52 9.89 -7.06
C HIS A 167 24.89 9.28 -8.42
N TYR A 168 23.92 8.88 -9.25
CA TYR A 168 24.13 8.13 -10.48
C TYR A 168 23.34 8.72 -11.65
N PRO A 169 23.82 8.56 -12.90
CA PRO A 169 23.09 9.01 -14.07
C PRO A 169 21.85 8.13 -14.30
N CYS A 170 20.74 8.78 -14.63
CA CYS A 170 19.50 8.12 -15.03
C CYS A 170 19.53 7.73 -16.52
N PRO A 171 18.77 6.70 -16.93
CA PRO A 171 18.53 6.41 -18.34
C PRO A 171 17.78 7.57 -19.01
N GLU A 172 17.93 7.71 -20.35
CA GLU A 172 17.26 8.78 -21.11
C GLU A 172 15.73 8.57 -21.22
N LEU A 173 15.30 7.32 -21.18
CA LEU A 173 13.90 6.95 -21.14
C LEU A 173 13.71 5.87 -20.06
N SER A 174 12.66 6.00 -19.26
CA SER A 174 12.29 5.03 -18.23
C SER A 174 10.91 4.47 -18.50
N LEU A 175 10.79 3.13 -18.44
CA LEU A 175 9.54 2.38 -18.45
C LEU A 175 9.36 1.79 -17.05
N VAL A 176 8.20 1.96 -16.45
CA VAL A 176 7.90 1.47 -15.10
C VAL A 176 6.68 0.53 -15.18
N PRO A 177 6.90 -0.80 -15.30
CA PRO A 177 5.82 -1.77 -15.39
C PRO A 177 5.24 -2.10 -14.01
N ASP A 178 4.68 -1.08 -13.36
CA ASP A 178 4.08 -1.14 -12.02
C ASP A 178 2.66 -0.57 -12.02
N SER A 179 2.00 -0.63 -13.15
CA SER A 179 0.66 -0.11 -13.37
C SER A 179 -0.11 -0.95 -14.39
N GLY A 180 -1.37 -0.60 -14.59
CA GLY A 180 -2.23 -1.27 -15.57
C GLY A 180 -1.91 -0.90 -17.02
N PHE A 181 -2.29 -1.79 -17.95
CA PHE A 181 -2.23 -1.53 -19.38
C PHE A 181 -3.39 -0.64 -19.87
N PRO A 182 -3.20 0.10 -20.99
CA PRO A 182 -2.04 0.06 -21.88
C PRO A 182 -0.86 0.94 -21.42
N VAL A 183 -1.11 2.12 -20.90
CA VAL A 183 -0.09 3.04 -20.36
C VAL A 183 -0.76 3.97 -19.35
N CYS A 184 -0.19 4.09 -18.17
CA CYS A 184 -0.50 5.15 -17.23
C CYS A 184 0.36 6.37 -17.59
N CYS A 185 -0.26 7.46 -18.03
CA CYS A 185 0.42 8.68 -18.44
C CYS A 185 0.29 9.82 -17.43
N GLY A 186 -0.12 9.52 -16.21
CA GLY A 186 -0.23 10.46 -15.10
C GLY A 186 -0.70 9.77 -13.83
N GLU A 187 -0.27 10.25 -12.69
CA GLU A 187 -0.68 9.76 -11.39
C GLU A 187 -1.35 10.85 -10.55
N ARG A 188 -2.25 10.39 -9.67
CA ARG A 188 -2.87 11.25 -8.68
C ARG A 188 -1.85 11.60 -7.60
N GLY A 189 -1.88 12.83 -7.13
CA GLY A 189 -1.18 13.21 -5.93
C GLY A 189 -1.73 12.49 -4.69
N SER A 190 -0.94 12.43 -3.64
CA SER A 190 -1.33 11.84 -2.36
C SER A 190 -0.95 12.75 -1.20
N PHE A 191 -1.82 12.88 -0.22
CA PHE A 191 -1.45 13.33 1.11
C PHE A 191 -2.09 12.42 2.14
N ASN A 192 -1.31 12.03 3.12
CA ASN A 192 -1.73 11.13 4.18
C ASN A 192 -1.50 11.82 5.52
N GLY A 193 -2.29 11.49 6.51
CA GLY A 193 -2.16 12.12 7.81
C GLY A 193 -2.90 11.39 8.91
N GLU A 194 -2.71 11.90 10.12
CA GLU A 194 -3.43 11.48 11.31
C GLU A 194 -4.27 12.63 11.84
N LEU A 195 -5.54 12.36 12.07
CA LEU A 195 -6.49 13.23 12.74
C LEU A 195 -6.54 12.84 14.21
N THR A 196 -6.11 13.74 15.10
CA THR A 196 -6.17 13.52 16.54
C THR A 196 -7.27 14.40 17.14
N ALA A 197 -8.24 13.78 17.82
CA ALA A 197 -9.28 14.53 18.52
C ALA A 197 -8.68 15.39 19.62
N ASN A 198 -9.08 16.66 19.72
CA ASN A 198 -8.54 17.59 20.71
C ASN A 198 -9.04 17.28 22.14
N GLU A 199 -10.24 16.74 22.24
CA GLU A 199 -10.80 16.31 23.51
C GLU A 199 -10.36 14.90 23.87
N SER A 200 -10.17 14.66 25.16
CA SER A 200 -9.84 13.32 25.66
C SER A 200 -11.03 12.39 25.56
N VAL A 201 -10.74 11.13 25.24
CA VAL A 201 -11.72 10.06 25.20
C VAL A 201 -12.31 9.82 26.61
N SER A 202 -13.59 9.51 26.69
CA SER A 202 -14.25 9.22 27.97
C SER A 202 -13.84 7.86 28.52
N GLU A 203 -14.01 7.68 29.83
CA GLU A 203 -13.82 6.37 30.49
C GLU A 203 -14.77 5.27 29.96
N ARG A 204 -15.82 5.63 29.19
CA ARG A 204 -16.75 4.66 28.61
C ARG A 204 -16.19 3.93 27.40
N LEU A 205 -15.28 4.54 26.64
CA LEU A 205 -14.55 3.93 25.53
C LEU A 205 -13.12 3.64 25.96
N ILE A 206 -12.84 2.41 26.37
CA ILE A 206 -11.59 1.99 27.00
C ILE A 206 -10.48 1.84 25.95
N SER A 207 -10.82 1.22 24.81
CA SER A 207 -9.88 1.03 23.72
C SER A 207 -10.58 1.09 22.36
N LEU A 208 -9.81 1.50 21.36
CA LEU A 208 -10.12 1.39 19.94
C LEU A 208 -8.88 0.87 19.23
N SER A 209 -9.02 -0.12 18.37
CA SER A 209 -7.92 -0.68 17.60
C SER A 209 -8.41 -1.05 16.20
N CYS A 210 -7.84 -0.42 15.21
CA CYS A 210 -8.08 -0.72 13.81
C CYS A 210 -6.82 -0.37 13.03
N ASP A 211 -6.07 -1.39 12.61
CA ASP A 211 -4.86 -1.22 11.80
C ASP A 211 -4.69 -2.39 10.84
N CYS A 212 -4.94 -2.16 9.57
CA CYS A 212 -4.68 -3.09 8.47
C CYS A 212 -3.69 -2.51 7.44
N GLY A 213 -2.96 -1.47 7.87
CA GLY A 213 -2.12 -0.67 6.99
C GLY A 213 -2.88 0.51 6.36
N LEU A 214 -2.14 1.58 6.05
CA LEU A 214 -2.70 2.85 5.58
C LEU A 214 -3.46 2.72 4.25
N TYR A 215 -2.99 1.85 3.36
CA TYR A 215 -3.50 1.71 1.99
C TYR A 215 -4.65 0.72 1.84
N SER A 216 -5.14 0.11 2.93
CA SER A 216 -6.19 -0.90 2.90
C SER A 216 -7.43 -0.47 3.67
N VAL A 217 -8.61 -0.71 3.10
CA VAL A 217 -9.88 -0.63 3.83
C VAL A 217 -9.89 -1.75 4.88
N PRO A 218 -10.07 -1.43 6.19
CA PRO A 218 -9.99 -2.43 7.23
C PRO A 218 -11.18 -3.40 7.21
N ASN A 219 -10.87 -4.69 7.32
CA ASN A 219 -11.85 -5.75 7.46
C ASN A 219 -12.15 -6.13 8.91
N ILE A 220 -11.32 -5.70 9.86
CA ILE A 220 -11.52 -5.90 11.30
C ILE A 220 -11.26 -4.59 12.03
N ALA A 221 -12.14 -4.25 12.97
CA ALA A 221 -11.95 -3.16 13.93
C ALA A 221 -12.49 -3.59 15.29
N GLU A 222 -11.79 -3.28 16.35
CA GLU A 222 -12.12 -3.68 17.71
C GLU A 222 -12.23 -2.48 18.64
N ALA A 223 -13.13 -2.56 19.61
CA ALA A 223 -13.21 -1.61 20.72
C ALA A 223 -13.60 -2.32 22.01
N VAL A 224 -13.16 -1.75 23.12
CA VAL A 224 -13.64 -2.15 24.45
C VAL A 224 -14.43 -0.98 25.03
N VAL A 225 -15.67 -1.24 25.43
CA VAL A 225 -16.56 -0.26 26.05
C VAL A 225 -17.01 -0.72 27.42
N MET A 226 -17.27 0.23 28.30
CA MET A 226 -17.89 -0.04 29.60
C MET A 226 -19.34 -0.53 29.43
N ASP A 227 -19.85 -1.19 30.47
CA ASP A 227 -21.24 -1.62 30.48
C ASP A 227 -22.20 -0.43 30.27
N ALA A 228 -23.12 -0.59 29.33
CA ALA A 228 -24.04 0.46 28.90
C ALA A 228 -25.47 -0.10 28.77
N PRO A 229 -26.51 0.70 29.05
CA PRO A 229 -27.91 0.21 29.04
C PRO A 229 -28.30 -0.45 27.72
N ARG A 230 -27.86 0.10 26.58
CA ARG A 230 -28.27 -0.35 25.25
C ARG A 230 -27.37 -1.43 24.62
N ILE A 231 -26.36 -1.93 25.35
CA ILE A 231 -25.49 -3.02 24.84
C ILE A 231 -26.29 -4.28 24.52
N LYS A 232 -27.37 -4.57 25.30
CA LYS A 232 -28.25 -5.72 25.06
C LYS A 232 -29.02 -5.61 23.73
N GLU A 233 -29.34 -4.40 23.27
CA GLU A 233 -29.97 -4.18 21.98
C GLU A 233 -29.03 -4.57 20.85
N LEU A 234 -27.72 -4.19 20.93
CA LEU A 234 -26.70 -4.60 19.98
C LEU A 234 -26.56 -6.12 19.96
N ILE A 235 -26.46 -6.78 21.14
CA ILE A 235 -26.32 -8.24 21.24
C ILE A 235 -27.50 -8.96 20.58
N SER A 236 -28.72 -8.40 20.70
CA SER A 236 -29.94 -8.98 20.15
C SER A 236 -30.14 -8.70 18.66
N SER A 237 -29.30 -7.85 18.07
CA SER A 237 -29.40 -7.44 16.67
C SER A 237 -28.87 -8.52 15.74
N ARG A 238 -29.76 -9.30 15.10
CA ARG A 238 -29.38 -10.34 14.11
C ARG A 238 -28.77 -9.83 12.81
N LYS A 239 -28.80 -8.52 12.57
CA LYS A 239 -28.27 -7.86 11.36
C LYS A 239 -26.96 -7.12 11.60
N SER A 240 -26.38 -7.24 12.78
CA SER A 240 -25.14 -6.55 13.12
C SER A 240 -23.91 -7.30 12.56
N SER A 241 -23.06 -6.59 11.84
CA SER A 241 -21.71 -7.06 11.48
C SER A 241 -20.72 -6.88 12.65
N VAL A 242 -21.24 -6.71 13.89
CA VAL A 242 -20.44 -6.54 15.10
C VAL A 242 -20.74 -7.70 16.04
N THR A 243 -19.72 -8.42 16.42
CA THR A 243 -19.76 -9.43 17.49
C THR A 243 -19.46 -8.76 18.83
N VAL A 244 -20.07 -9.28 19.90
CA VAL A 244 -19.97 -8.70 21.25
C VAL A 244 -19.62 -9.78 22.25
N GLU A 245 -18.53 -9.60 22.98
CA GLU A 245 -18.03 -10.51 24.01
C GLU A 245 -17.98 -9.79 25.35
N GLN A 246 -18.52 -10.44 26.41
CA GLN A 246 -18.43 -9.90 27.76
C GLN A 246 -17.02 -10.11 28.31
N MET A 247 -16.49 -9.07 28.95
CA MET A 247 -15.22 -9.13 29.67
C MET A 247 -15.25 -8.34 30.97
N GLN A 248 -14.18 -8.38 31.73
CA GLN A 248 -13.95 -7.54 32.90
C GLN A 248 -12.72 -6.68 32.68
N THR A 249 -12.75 -5.45 33.17
CA THR A 249 -11.56 -4.58 33.23
C THR A 249 -10.62 -5.11 34.32
N GLU A 250 -9.39 -4.62 34.34
CA GLU A 250 -8.42 -4.91 35.40
C GLU A 250 -8.95 -4.65 36.81
N ASN A 251 -9.82 -3.67 36.95
CA ASN A 251 -10.48 -3.30 38.21
C ASN A 251 -11.79 -4.10 38.48
N GLY A 252 -12.05 -5.18 37.72
CA GLY A 252 -13.20 -6.07 37.90
C GLY A 252 -14.54 -5.47 37.45
N LYS A 253 -14.58 -4.30 36.82
CA LYS A 253 -15.82 -3.72 36.26
C LYS A 253 -16.22 -4.45 35.01
N ARG A 254 -17.52 -4.59 34.75
CA ARG A 254 -18.06 -5.18 33.52
C ARG A 254 -17.74 -4.30 32.33
N ALA A 255 -17.22 -4.92 31.28
CA ALA A 255 -16.93 -4.29 29.98
C ALA A 255 -17.29 -5.25 28.85
N TRP A 256 -17.28 -4.74 27.62
CA TRP A 256 -17.65 -5.47 26.42
C TRP A 256 -16.63 -5.22 25.32
N LYS A 257 -16.12 -6.30 24.76
CA LYS A 257 -15.32 -6.24 23.53
C LYS A 257 -16.26 -6.30 22.33
N LEU A 258 -16.13 -5.34 21.46
CA LEU A 258 -16.83 -5.25 20.19
C LEU A 258 -15.85 -5.55 19.08
N THR A 259 -16.19 -6.45 18.15
CA THR A 259 -15.38 -6.71 16.94
C THR A 259 -16.29 -6.53 15.73
N ALA A 260 -16.00 -5.53 14.93
CA ALA A 260 -16.67 -5.28 13.67
C ALA A 260 -15.95 -6.02 12.53
N HIS A 261 -16.75 -6.60 11.62
CA HIS A 261 -16.30 -7.32 10.45
C HIS A 261 -16.71 -6.58 9.18
N GLY A 262 -15.76 -6.27 8.34
CA GLY A 262 -15.92 -5.61 7.04
C GLY A 262 -15.37 -6.47 5.90
N ILE A 263 -15.15 -5.82 4.76
CA ILE A 263 -14.56 -6.43 3.55
C ILE A 263 -13.39 -5.55 3.13
N THR A 264 -12.22 -6.14 3.01
CA THR A 264 -11.03 -5.39 2.60
C THR A 264 -11.12 -4.96 1.13
N ALA A 265 -10.53 -3.81 0.84
CA ALA A 265 -10.33 -3.29 -0.51
C ALA A 265 -9.13 -2.34 -0.49
N HIS A 266 -8.64 -1.94 -1.65
CA HIS A 266 -7.64 -0.88 -1.73
C HIS A 266 -8.20 0.46 -1.24
N GLY A 267 -7.45 1.20 -0.42
CA GLY A 267 -7.91 2.46 0.19
C GLY A 267 -8.29 3.55 -0.81
N ALA A 268 -7.72 3.52 -2.02
CA ALA A 268 -8.12 4.38 -3.14
C ALA A 268 -9.39 3.92 -3.88
N SER A 269 -9.96 2.77 -3.51
CA SER A 269 -11.21 2.23 -4.06
C SER A 269 -12.13 1.76 -2.93
N PRO A 270 -12.47 2.61 -1.94
CA PRO A 270 -13.13 2.18 -0.71
C PRO A 270 -14.53 1.60 -0.91
N LYS A 271 -15.20 1.96 -2.00
CA LYS A 271 -16.54 1.45 -2.35
C LYS A 271 -16.54 -0.03 -2.77
N ALA A 272 -15.37 -0.59 -3.11
CA ALA A 272 -15.22 -2.02 -3.39
C ALA A 272 -15.19 -2.89 -2.12
N GLY A 273 -15.04 -2.28 -0.93
CA GLY A 273 -15.00 -2.94 0.36
C GLY A 273 -16.10 -2.47 1.31
N SER A 274 -15.95 -2.86 2.58
CA SER A 274 -16.80 -2.42 3.68
C SER A 274 -15.92 -2.13 4.90
N ASN A 275 -15.81 -0.86 5.26
CA ASN A 275 -14.87 -0.38 6.28
C ASN A 275 -15.33 -0.77 7.70
N ALA A 276 -14.61 -1.70 8.33
CA ALA A 276 -14.92 -2.21 9.67
C ALA A 276 -14.86 -1.11 10.73
N LEU A 277 -13.96 -0.12 10.60
CA LEU A 277 -13.90 1.02 11.53
C LEU A 277 -15.19 1.84 11.47
N THR A 278 -15.71 2.10 10.28
CA THR A 278 -17.00 2.80 10.11
C THR A 278 -18.14 2.01 10.76
N ILE A 279 -18.21 0.69 10.51
CA ILE A 279 -19.23 -0.20 11.10
C ILE A 279 -19.17 -0.15 12.63
N LEU A 280 -17.96 -0.23 13.19
CA LEU A 280 -17.73 -0.19 14.63
C LEU A 280 -18.18 1.15 15.23
N CYS A 281 -17.75 2.26 14.64
CA CYS A 281 -18.10 3.61 15.09
C CYS A 281 -19.61 3.85 15.02
N GLU A 282 -20.28 3.39 13.95
CA GLU A 282 -21.74 3.44 13.82
C GLU A 282 -22.46 2.66 14.93
N ALA A 283 -21.98 1.46 15.26
CA ALA A 283 -22.55 0.66 16.34
C ALA A 283 -22.38 1.35 17.70
N ILE A 284 -21.17 1.87 17.99
CA ILE A 284 -20.90 2.59 19.24
C ILE A 284 -21.85 3.80 19.39
N CYS A 285 -21.99 4.61 18.36
CA CYS A 285 -22.84 5.81 18.40
C CYS A 285 -24.34 5.43 18.47
N ARG A 286 -24.79 4.48 17.63
CA ARG A 286 -26.18 4.06 17.54
C ARG A 286 -26.74 3.52 18.85
N TYR A 287 -25.93 2.75 19.57
CA TYR A 287 -26.31 2.12 20.81
C TYR A 287 -25.84 2.89 22.06
N GLU A 288 -25.31 4.11 21.87
CA GLU A 288 -24.85 5.02 22.93
C GLU A 288 -23.84 4.36 23.89
N LEU A 289 -22.91 3.58 23.32
CA LEU A 289 -21.93 2.82 24.09
C LEU A 289 -20.74 3.66 24.55
N ALA A 290 -20.56 4.86 24.03
CA ALA A 290 -19.57 5.86 24.44
C ALA A 290 -20.24 7.14 24.91
N SER A 291 -19.49 8.16 25.28
CA SER A 291 -20.03 9.47 25.67
C SER A 291 -20.58 10.22 24.45
N GLU A 292 -21.39 11.26 24.71
CA GLU A 292 -21.90 12.13 23.63
C GLU A 292 -20.75 12.80 22.86
N ASN A 293 -19.68 13.22 23.57
CA ASN A 293 -18.51 13.81 22.93
C ASN A 293 -17.74 12.79 22.08
N ASP A 294 -17.51 11.57 22.59
CA ASP A 294 -16.90 10.51 21.79
C ASP A 294 -17.74 10.25 20.52
N CYS A 295 -19.06 10.19 20.66
CA CYS A 295 -19.96 9.96 19.53
C CYS A 295 -19.94 11.12 18.52
N LYS A 296 -19.73 12.38 18.93
CA LYS A 296 -19.51 13.50 18.01
C LYS A 296 -18.24 13.32 17.20
N VAL A 297 -17.13 12.97 17.86
CA VAL A 297 -15.84 12.65 17.21
C VAL A 297 -16.02 11.52 16.21
N LEU A 298 -16.57 10.38 16.64
CA LEU A 298 -16.78 9.21 15.79
C LEU A 298 -17.73 9.50 14.61
N SER A 299 -18.78 10.31 14.82
CA SER A 299 -19.73 10.68 13.77
C SER A 299 -19.08 11.50 12.65
N TRP A 300 -18.12 12.36 12.98
CA TRP A 300 -17.39 13.10 11.96
C TRP A 300 -16.49 12.15 11.12
N ILE A 301 -15.80 11.22 11.75
CA ILE A 301 -15.02 10.17 11.07
C ILE A 301 -15.92 9.30 10.16
N ILE A 302 -17.10 8.90 10.67
CA ILE A 302 -18.11 8.19 9.86
C ILE A 302 -18.48 9.01 8.63
N SER A 303 -18.68 10.32 8.77
CA SER A 303 -19.07 11.20 7.66
C SER A 303 -17.97 11.26 6.57
N ILE A 304 -16.70 11.27 6.96
CA ILE A 304 -15.55 11.24 6.04
C ILE A 304 -15.57 9.95 5.22
N ASN A 305 -15.71 8.80 5.88
CA ASN A 305 -15.70 7.50 5.18
C ASN A 305 -16.93 7.27 4.30
N LYS A 306 -18.09 7.79 4.69
CA LYS A 306 -19.32 7.70 3.88
C LYS A 306 -19.26 8.58 2.63
N ASP A 307 -18.71 9.76 2.74
CA ASP A 307 -18.49 10.67 1.62
C ASP A 307 -17.41 10.13 0.69
N CYS A 308 -16.27 9.72 1.25
CA CYS A 308 -15.05 9.23 0.59
C CYS A 308 -14.48 10.16 -0.51
N HIS A 309 -14.96 11.39 -0.61
CA HIS A 309 -14.52 12.43 -1.54
C HIS A 309 -13.99 13.69 -0.83
N GLY A 310 -13.78 13.61 0.48
CA GLY A 310 -13.15 14.63 1.28
C GLY A 310 -14.00 15.87 1.57
N THR A 311 -15.31 15.87 1.26
CA THR A 311 -16.21 17.00 1.52
C THR A 311 -16.22 17.42 3.00
N PRO A 312 -16.29 16.49 3.98
CA PRO A 312 -16.26 16.87 5.40
C PRO A 312 -14.94 17.52 5.85
N LEU A 313 -13.84 17.26 5.13
CA LEU A 313 -12.52 17.90 5.32
C LEU A 313 -12.32 19.15 4.46
N GLY A 314 -13.32 19.56 3.66
CA GLY A 314 -13.25 20.71 2.79
C GLY A 314 -12.32 20.56 1.58
N VAL A 315 -11.90 19.35 1.25
CA VAL A 315 -10.90 19.05 0.23
C VAL A 315 -11.51 18.42 -1.04
N PHE A 316 -12.82 18.51 -1.21
CA PHE A 316 -13.44 18.01 -2.43
C PHE A 316 -12.85 18.72 -3.66
N PHE A 317 -12.37 17.93 -4.60
CA PHE A 317 -11.89 18.37 -5.90
C PHE A 317 -12.11 17.26 -6.94
N GLU A 318 -12.41 17.64 -8.17
CA GLU A 318 -12.64 16.72 -9.28
C GLU A 318 -12.10 17.34 -10.57
N ASP A 319 -11.52 16.52 -11.45
CA ASP A 319 -11.18 16.90 -12.81
C ASP A 319 -11.66 15.86 -13.83
N ASP A 320 -11.67 16.24 -15.10
CA ASP A 320 -12.16 15.38 -16.20
C ASP A 320 -11.18 14.26 -16.55
N ILE A 321 -9.93 14.29 -16.06
CA ILE A 321 -8.87 13.34 -16.39
C ILE A 321 -8.83 12.23 -15.34
N SER A 322 -8.75 12.61 -14.06
CA SER A 322 -8.54 11.67 -12.96
C SER A 322 -9.77 11.49 -12.05
N GLY A 323 -10.87 12.22 -12.32
CA GLY A 323 -12.11 12.13 -11.56
C GLY A 323 -12.01 12.76 -10.15
N PRO A 324 -12.89 12.40 -9.22
CA PRO A 324 -12.92 13.02 -7.89
C PRO A 324 -11.78 12.54 -6.99
N ILE A 325 -11.41 13.37 -6.01
CA ILE A 325 -10.57 12.97 -4.89
C ILE A 325 -11.15 11.73 -4.19
N VAL A 326 -10.27 10.85 -3.73
CA VAL A 326 -10.63 9.76 -2.83
C VAL A 326 -9.95 9.98 -1.49
N LEU A 327 -10.70 9.88 -0.41
CA LEU A 327 -10.21 9.99 0.96
C LEU A 327 -10.84 8.92 1.83
N THR A 328 -10.02 8.12 2.50
CA THR A 328 -10.47 6.99 3.32
C THR A 328 -9.74 6.98 4.65
N VAL A 329 -10.48 6.97 5.76
CA VAL A 329 -9.91 6.69 7.08
C VAL A 329 -9.79 5.17 7.22
N THR A 330 -8.56 4.70 7.36
CA THR A 330 -8.21 3.27 7.35
C THR A 330 -7.71 2.75 8.68
N GLN A 331 -7.33 3.64 9.58
CA GLN A 331 -6.74 3.30 10.87
C GLN A 331 -7.44 4.07 12.00
N GLY A 332 -7.49 3.50 13.21
CA GLY A 332 -8.04 4.17 14.38
C GLY A 332 -7.55 3.54 15.68
N TRP A 333 -7.13 4.36 16.62
CA TRP A 333 -6.66 3.93 17.95
C TRP A 333 -6.81 5.03 19.00
N ILE A 334 -6.55 4.69 20.26
CA ILE A 334 -6.42 5.66 21.36
C ILE A 334 -4.94 5.83 21.68
N LYS A 335 -4.46 7.08 21.70
CA LYS A 335 -3.10 7.44 22.08
C LYS A 335 -3.13 8.63 23.04
N ASP A 336 -2.43 8.50 24.16
CA ASP A 336 -2.32 9.55 25.20
C ASP A 336 -3.69 10.08 25.65
N GLY A 337 -4.71 9.21 25.69
CA GLY A 337 -6.09 9.54 26.04
C GLY A 337 -6.90 10.25 24.96
N HIS A 338 -6.41 10.29 23.71
CA HIS A 338 -7.10 10.90 22.58
C HIS A 338 -7.40 9.87 21.48
N LEU A 339 -8.54 10.04 20.80
CA LEU A 339 -8.85 9.28 19.60
C LEU A 339 -7.99 9.78 18.44
N VAL A 340 -7.33 8.86 17.75
CA VAL A 340 -6.46 9.13 16.61
C VAL A 340 -6.91 8.29 15.42
N PHE A 341 -6.93 8.89 14.24
CA PHE A 341 -7.38 8.25 13.00
C PHE A 341 -6.41 8.53 11.86
N GLY A 342 -5.89 7.48 11.25
CA GLY A 342 -5.05 7.56 10.06
C GLY A 342 -5.89 7.51 8.78
N PHE A 343 -5.57 8.37 7.81
CA PHE A 343 -6.27 8.40 6.52
C PHE A 343 -5.31 8.42 5.33
N LEU A 344 -5.78 7.83 4.24
CA LEU A 344 -5.21 7.93 2.90
C LEU A 344 -6.02 8.92 2.07
N SER A 345 -5.35 9.76 1.28
CA SER A 345 -5.99 10.55 0.25
C SER A 345 -5.24 10.45 -1.09
N LYS A 346 -5.99 10.29 -2.18
CA LYS A 346 -5.53 10.40 -3.56
C LYS A 346 -6.30 11.52 -4.24
N TYR A 347 -5.61 12.61 -4.62
CA TYR A 347 -6.23 13.78 -5.22
C TYR A 347 -5.91 13.91 -6.71
N PRO A 348 -6.84 14.53 -7.51
CA PRO A 348 -6.71 14.66 -8.95
C PRO A 348 -5.48 15.43 -9.40
N ALA A 349 -4.98 15.07 -10.59
CA ALA A 349 -3.79 15.68 -11.19
C ALA A 349 -3.95 17.18 -11.47
N GLY A 350 -5.16 17.65 -11.75
CA GLY A 350 -5.47 19.07 -11.98
C GLY A 350 -5.49 19.95 -10.72
N CYS A 351 -5.40 19.36 -9.52
CA CYS A 351 -5.46 20.10 -8.27
C CYS A 351 -4.18 20.89 -8.00
N LYS A 352 -4.29 22.23 -7.97
CA LYS A 352 -3.17 23.14 -7.67
C LYS A 352 -3.18 23.64 -6.22
N GLU A 353 -4.23 23.35 -5.47
CA GLU A 353 -4.39 23.80 -4.09
C GLU A 353 -3.59 22.93 -3.11
N ASP A 354 -3.12 23.52 -2.02
CA ASP A 354 -2.56 22.74 -0.92
C ASP A 354 -3.70 22.17 -0.07
N LEU A 355 -4.21 21.00 -0.51
CA LEU A 355 -5.31 20.31 0.16
C LEU A 355 -4.99 19.96 1.63
N ALA A 356 -3.72 19.78 1.96
CA ALA A 356 -3.32 19.48 3.34
C ALA A 356 -3.51 20.69 4.27
N VAL A 357 -3.32 21.92 3.76
CA VAL A 357 -3.59 23.16 4.51
C VAL A 357 -5.10 23.35 4.69
N ILE A 358 -5.88 23.08 3.65
CA ILE A 358 -7.35 23.18 3.71
C ILE A 358 -7.90 22.16 4.71
N ALA A 359 -7.43 20.90 4.63
CA ALA A 359 -7.81 19.82 5.55
C ALA A 359 -7.48 20.16 7.02
N GLU A 360 -6.31 20.72 7.27
CA GLU A 360 -5.86 21.12 8.61
C GLU A 360 -6.81 22.18 9.21
N LYS A 361 -7.13 23.21 8.44
CA LYS A 361 -8.08 24.23 8.87
C LYS A 361 -9.43 23.62 9.22
N LYS A 362 -9.93 22.75 8.33
CA LYS A 362 -11.25 22.10 8.51
C LYS A 362 -11.26 21.11 9.67
N ALA A 363 -10.16 20.38 9.89
CA ALA A 363 -10.00 19.52 11.05
C ALA A 363 -10.05 20.34 12.35
N ASN A 364 -9.35 21.45 12.43
CA ASN A 364 -9.36 22.34 13.60
C ASN A 364 -10.79 22.87 13.90
N GLU A 365 -11.56 23.25 12.88
CA GLU A 365 -12.95 23.68 13.03
C GLU A 365 -13.86 22.59 13.63
N ASN A 366 -13.49 21.30 13.45
CA ASN A 366 -14.24 20.14 13.94
C ASN A 366 -13.63 19.50 15.20
N GLY A 367 -12.70 20.16 15.86
CA GLY A 367 -12.10 19.71 17.12
C GLY A 367 -11.02 18.65 16.95
N PHE A 368 -10.29 18.66 15.81
CA PHE A 368 -9.17 17.79 15.56
C PHE A 368 -7.91 18.59 15.21
N SER A 369 -6.76 18.05 15.55
CA SER A 369 -5.48 18.45 14.97
C SER A 369 -5.08 17.46 13.86
N LEU A 370 -4.43 17.98 12.80
CA LEU A 370 -3.93 17.17 11.68
C LEU A 370 -2.41 17.11 11.71
N ASN A 371 -1.87 15.89 11.82
CA ASN A 371 -0.45 15.61 11.63
C ASN A 371 -0.23 15.06 10.23
N LYS A 372 0.45 15.81 9.38
CA LYS A 372 0.77 15.42 8.00
C LYS A 372 1.91 14.41 8.00
N LYS A 373 1.69 13.21 7.46
CA LYS A 373 2.71 12.14 7.43
C LYS A 373 3.46 12.06 6.10
N TYR A 374 2.76 12.29 4.99
CA TYR A 374 3.32 12.15 3.65
C TYR A 374 2.56 13.00 2.64
N LYS A 375 3.31 13.62 1.72
CA LYS A 375 2.76 14.32 0.55
C LYS A 375 3.59 13.90 -0.67
N ALA A 376 2.98 13.19 -1.60
CA ALA A 376 3.54 12.96 -2.93
C ALA A 376 3.01 14.02 -3.88
N ASN A 377 3.90 14.56 -4.71
CA ASN A 377 3.51 15.47 -5.78
C ASN A 377 2.85 14.69 -6.92
N ILE A 378 2.04 15.42 -7.69
CA ILE A 378 1.47 14.93 -8.95
C ILE A 378 2.59 14.80 -9.97
N VAL A 379 2.64 13.69 -10.69
CA VAL A 379 3.55 13.43 -11.80
C VAL A 379 2.78 13.44 -13.12
#